data_2b66589d6f87e51e306f1cbeaad139ba
#
_entry.id   2b66589d6f87e51e306f1cbeaad139ba
#
_cell.length_a   1.000
_cell.length_b   1.000
_cell.length_c   1.000
_cell.angle_alpha   90.00
_cell.angle_beta   90.00
_cell.angle_gamma   90.00
#
_symmetry.space_group_name_H-M   'P 1'
#
loop_
_entity.id
_entity.type
_entity.pdbx_description
1 polymer ?
#
loop_
_entity_poly.entity_id
_entity_poly.type
_entity_poly.pdbx_seq_one_letter_code
_entity_poly.pdbx_strand_id
1 'polypeptide(L)'
;MSEGILDEGTRGLARPELLQVADAVARDKTIDREIVVQAMEQAIQTASRRKYGQELEILAEIDRSTGEIRLNRVRHVVEEVENDATQLGLEAAHAMDPNLEVGGELREPLPPIDLGRVAAQAAKQVIVQRVREAERARQYEEYKDRNGEIVNGLVKRTEYGNVIVDLGRGEAVLRRDESLPRENFRNGDRVRALIYEVREETRGAQIFLSRTRAELMAKLFRQEVPEIYDGIIEIKALARDPGSRAKIAVLSNDSSIDPVGACVGMRGSRVQAVVNELQGEKIDIIQWNPDPATFIVNALAPAEVTKVVLDEDQRRIEVVVPDDQLSLAIGRRGQNVRLASNLTGWEIDIMTEGQESERRVEEFRTASQAFIDHLNVDDVIAHLLVTEGFANLEAVAFVPVEELGSIEGFDETLAGELRQRAQTYLVERDEKLTAERRELGVHDDVAGIEGLSPSNMVMLGQKGIKSLDDLADLASDELREIVGENELSTDDANAIIMSARAHWFDNSPEERDVGQIDANNTAGTASVDEVRENLTESDKSIAVSVIGGDDVNSDPSEPEAGDADGANDTVE
;
A
#
# COMPACT_ATOMS: atom_id res chain seq x y z
N MET A 1 -2.83 -9.63 81.32
CA MET A 1 -4.00 -10.44 80.91
C MET A 1 -5.02 -9.47 80.31
N SER A 2 -4.98 -9.29 79.02
CA SER A 2 -6.09 -8.80 78.22
C SER A 2 -5.75 -9.13 76.75
N GLU A 3 -5.71 -10.47 76.51
CA GLU A 3 -5.76 -11.00 75.15
C GLU A 3 -7.23 -11.25 74.81
N GLY A 4 -7.60 -10.80 73.60
CA GLY A 4 -8.60 -11.48 72.78
C GLY A 4 -10.05 -11.03 72.96
N ILE A 5 -10.44 -9.85 72.47
CA ILE A 5 -11.78 -9.62 71.93
C ILE A 5 -11.63 -8.68 70.73
N LEU A 6 -11.03 -9.17 69.71
CA LEU A 6 -11.16 -8.64 68.36
C LEU A 6 -11.23 -9.86 67.42
N ASP A 7 -12.35 -9.96 66.72
CA ASP A 7 -12.41 -10.72 65.48
C ASP A 7 -13.37 -11.93 65.34
N GLU A 8 -14.63 -11.80 65.78
CA GLU A 8 -15.69 -12.69 65.23
C GLU A 8 -16.61 -11.99 64.20
N GLY A 9 -16.48 -10.67 64.00
CA GLY A 9 -17.31 -9.91 63.02
C GLY A 9 -16.74 -9.71 61.63
N THR A 10 -15.45 -10.01 61.42
CA THR A 10 -14.72 -9.68 60.19
C THR A 10 -14.42 -10.89 59.30
N ARG A 11 -14.68 -12.12 59.74
CA ARG A 11 -14.51 -13.33 58.90
C ARG A 11 -15.69 -13.48 57.95
N GLY A 12 -15.42 -13.33 56.64
CA GLY A 12 -16.36 -13.63 55.57
C GLY A 12 -16.75 -15.12 55.64
N LEU A 13 -18.04 -15.44 55.39
CA LEU A 13 -18.51 -16.81 55.28
C LEU A 13 -17.86 -17.45 54.02
N ALA A 14 -17.28 -18.64 54.18
CA ALA A 14 -16.83 -19.45 53.05
C ALA A 14 -17.97 -19.67 52.07
N ARG A 15 -17.73 -19.37 50.78
CA ARG A 15 -18.72 -19.47 49.69
C ARG A 15 -18.18 -20.32 48.54
N PRO A 16 -18.07 -21.65 48.74
CA PRO A 16 -17.55 -22.54 47.69
C PRO A 16 -18.39 -22.51 46.41
N GLU A 17 -19.65 -22.08 46.52
CA GLU A 17 -20.56 -21.87 45.37
C GLU A 17 -20.02 -20.86 44.35
N LEU A 18 -19.30 -19.81 44.80
CA LEU A 18 -18.69 -18.83 43.91
C LEU A 18 -17.59 -19.46 43.04
N LEU A 19 -16.79 -20.33 43.62
CA LEU A 19 -15.74 -21.04 42.90
C LEU A 19 -16.33 -22.04 41.89
N GLN A 20 -17.43 -22.73 42.28
CA GLN A 20 -18.15 -23.64 41.35
C GLN A 20 -18.73 -22.85 40.14
N VAL A 21 -19.28 -21.66 40.38
CA VAL A 21 -19.77 -20.80 39.29
C VAL A 21 -18.61 -20.34 38.41
N ALA A 22 -17.47 -19.94 38.99
CA ALA A 22 -16.28 -19.60 38.24
C ALA A 22 -15.78 -20.76 37.38
N ASP A 23 -15.72 -21.98 37.93
CA ASP A 23 -15.32 -23.18 37.20
C ASP A 23 -16.29 -23.53 36.07
N ALA A 24 -17.59 -23.37 36.27
CA ALA A 24 -18.62 -23.64 35.27
C ALA A 24 -18.50 -22.65 34.09
N VAL A 25 -18.34 -21.37 34.40
CA VAL A 25 -18.15 -20.29 33.38
C VAL A 25 -16.84 -20.51 32.62
N ALA A 26 -15.75 -20.81 33.32
CA ALA A 26 -14.44 -21.05 32.73
C ALA A 26 -14.48 -22.21 31.72
N ARG A 27 -15.18 -23.33 32.06
CA ARG A 27 -15.36 -24.48 31.16
C ARG A 27 -16.29 -24.18 29.98
N ASP A 28 -17.42 -23.52 30.22
CA ASP A 28 -18.39 -23.17 29.18
C ASP A 28 -17.75 -22.25 28.12
N LYS A 29 -16.94 -21.31 28.56
CA LYS A 29 -16.29 -20.31 27.71
C LYS A 29 -14.86 -20.64 27.29
N THR A 30 -14.30 -21.74 27.79
CA THR A 30 -12.94 -22.19 27.52
C THR A 30 -11.90 -21.10 27.82
N ILE A 31 -12.02 -20.40 28.92
CA ILE A 31 -11.12 -19.37 29.43
C ILE A 31 -10.49 -19.81 30.74
N ASP A 32 -9.40 -19.12 31.15
CA ASP A 32 -8.78 -19.43 32.43
C ASP A 32 -9.73 -19.09 33.58
N ARG A 33 -9.79 -19.99 34.58
CA ARG A 33 -10.55 -19.80 35.81
C ARG A 33 -10.17 -18.51 36.52
N GLU A 34 -8.89 -18.18 36.53
CA GLU A 34 -8.38 -17.01 37.23
C GLU A 34 -8.98 -15.71 36.66
N ILE A 35 -9.18 -15.61 35.35
CA ILE A 35 -9.84 -14.46 34.71
C ILE A 35 -11.27 -14.30 35.23
N VAL A 36 -11.98 -15.39 35.40
CA VAL A 36 -13.36 -15.31 35.94
C VAL A 36 -13.37 -14.89 37.40
N VAL A 37 -12.44 -15.40 38.22
CA VAL A 37 -12.32 -15.00 39.63
C VAL A 37 -11.95 -13.53 39.74
N GLN A 38 -10.99 -13.02 38.98
CA GLN A 38 -10.63 -11.61 38.92
C GLN A 38 -11.80 -10.73 38.48
N ALA A 39 -12.60 -11.18 37.51
CA ALA A 39 -13.82 -10.47 37.11
C ALA A 39 -14.85 -10.40 38.27
N MET A 40 -14.96 -11.48 39.06
CA MET A 40 -15.82 -11.48 40.24
C MET A 40 -15.30 -10.53 41.32
N GLU A 41 -14.00 -10.52 41.58
CA GLU A 41 -13.36 -9.58 42.51
C GLU A 41 -13.62 -8.12 42.11
N GLN A 42 -13.43 -7.77 40.82
CA GLN A 42 -13.71 -6.43 40.30
C GLN A 42 -15.19 -6.05 40.41
N ALA A 43 -16.08 -7.01 40.18
CA ALA A 43 -17.52 -6.80 40.35
C ALA A 43 -17.89 -6.49 41.81
N ILE A 44 -17.28 -7.23 42.77
CA ILE A 44 -17.45 -7.03 44.20
C ILE A 44 -16.87 -5.67 44.63
N GLN A 45 -15.71 -5.28 44.13
CA GLN A 45 -15.13 -3.95 44.33
C GLN A 45 -16.08 -2.83 43.91
N THR A 46 -16.65 -2.95 42.70
CA THR A 46 -17.61 -1.97 42.16
C THR A 46 -18.87 -1.88 43.03
N ALA A 47 -19.37 -3.02 43.49
CA ALA A 47 -20.50 -3.06 44.41
C ALA A 47 -20.16 -2.47 45.77
N SER A 48 -18.95 -2.71 46.29
CA SER A 48 -18.44 -2.20 47.55
C SER A 48 -18.29 -0.70 47.54
N ARG A 49 -17.74 -0.13 46.47
CA ARG A 49 -17.64 1.35 46.29
C ARG A 49 -19.00 2.03 46.29
N ARG A 50 -20.04 1.43 45.76
CA ARG A 50 -21.41 1.96 45.84
C ARG A 50 -21.98 1.99 47.26
N LYS A 51 -21.58 1.04 48.11
CA LYS A 51 -22.05 0.95 49.51
C LYS A 51 -21.24 1.82 50.48
N TYR A 52 -19.91 1.77 50.36
CA TYR A 52 -19.00 2.41 51.30
C TYR A 52 -18.58 3.83 50.92
N GLY A 53 -18.71 4.19 49.62
CA GLY A 53 -18.33 5.47 49.04
C GLY A 53 -17.56 5.29 47.73
N GLN A 54 -17.89 6.07 46.72
CA GLN A 54 -17.22 6.01 45.42
C GLN A 54 -15.79 6.54 45.47
N GLU A 55 -15.50 7.35 46.47
CA GLU A 55 -14.20 7.98 46.68
C GLU A 55 -13.18 7.05 47.34
N LEU A 56 -13.64 5.91 47.89
CA LEU A 56 -12.77 4.96 48.57
C LEU A 56 -12.15 3.99 47.56
N GLU A 57 -10.88 3.73 47.74
CA GLU A 57 -10.20 2.65 47.06
C GLU A 57 -10.41 1.34 47.83
N ILE A 58 -11.17 0.42 47.24
CA ILE A 58 -11.55 -0.84 47.89
C ILE A 58 -10.99 -1.98 47.05
N LEU A 59 -10.22 -2.86 47.70
CA LEU A 59 -9.73 -4.10 47.14
C LEU A 59 -10.61 -5.25 47.64
N ALA A 60 -11.10 -6.08 46.70
CA ALA A 60 -11.82 -7.30 47.03
C ALA A 60 -10.99 -8.49 46.56
N GLU A 61 -10.74 -9.41 47.43
CA GLU A 61 -10.02 -10.66 47.18
C GLU A 61 -10.91 -11.84 47.50
N ILE A 62 -10.94 -12.86 46.60
CA ILE A 62 -11.63 -14.11 46.79
C ILE A 62 -10.59 -15.18 47.06
N ASP A 63 -10.66 -15.83 48.24
CA ASP A 63 -9.80 -16.95 48.55
C ASP A 63 -10.05 -18.13 47.59
N ARG A 64 -9.00 -18.55 46.86
CA ARG A 64 -9.09 -19.57 45.80
C ARG A 64 -9.44 -20.96 46.30
N SER A 65 -9.36 -21.20 47.63
CA SER A 65 -9.65 -22.50 48.25
C SER A 65 -11.03 -22.54 48.91
N THR A 66 -11.41 -21.46 49.57
CA THR A 66 -12.64 -21.41 50.40
C THR A 66 -13.77 -20.63 49.75
N GLY A 67 -13.45 -19.76 48.77
CA GLY A 67 -14.40 -18.80 48.21
C GLY A 67 -14.76 -17.65 49.14
N GLU A 68 -14.02 -17.46 50.25
CA GLU A 68 -14.22 -16.38 51.19
C GLU A 68 -13.90 -15.04 50.51
N ILE A 69 -14.79 -14.06 50.68
CA ILE A 69 -14.59 -12.69 50.17
C ILE A 69 -13.98 -11.81 51.25
N ARG A 70 -12.80 -11.26 51.01
CA ARG A 70 -12.13 -10.28 51.86
C ARG A 70 -12.19 -8.93 51.19
N LEU A 71 -12.65 -7.93 51.92
CA LEU A 71 -12.73 -6.56 51.49
C LEU A 71 -11.76 -5.70 52.32
N ASN A 72 -10.89 -4.99 51.65
CA ASN A 72 -9.95 -4.07 52.27
C ASN A 72 -10.12 -2.68 51.66
N ARG A 73 -10.12 -1.65 52.49
CA ARG A 73 -9.88 -0.29 52.05
C ARG A 73 -8.38 -0.13 51.90
N VAL A 74 -7.94 0.38 50.73
CA VAL A 74 -6.54 0.66 50.45
C VAL A 74 -6.31 2.17 50.62
N ARG A 75 -5.25 2.56 51.33
CA ARG A 75 -4.75 3.92 51.37
C ARG A 75 -3.26 3.92 51.09
N HIS A 76 -2.83 4.78 50.20
CA HIS A 76 -1.43 4.93 49.81
C HIS A 76 -0.73 5.90 50.78
N VAL A 77 0.44 5.51 51.27
CA VAL A 77 1.23 6.37 52.18
C VAL A 77 1.99 7.39 51.32
N VAL A 78 1.72 8.68 51.55
CA VAL A 78 2.32 9.81 50.83
C VAL A 78 2.95 10.80 51.77
N GLU A 79 3.86 11.64 51.29
CA GLU A 79 4.46 12.72 52.10
C GLU A 79 3.45 13.85 52.35
N GLU A 80 2.72 14.26 51.31
CA GLU A 80 1.66 15.26 51.37
C GLU A 80 0.34 14.65 50.94
N VAL A 81 -0.68 14.75 51.77
CA VAL A 81 -2.01 14.17 51.53
C VAL A 81 -2.84 15.16 50.72
N GLU A 82 -3.16 14.78 49.49
CA GLU A 82 -4.08 15.52 48.61
C GLU A 82 -5.53 15.03 48.75
N ASN A 83 -5.72 13.74 49.04
CA ASN A 83 -7.03 13.11 49.15
C ASN A 83 -7.09 12.15 50.36
N ASP A 84 -7.76 12.56 51.43
CA ASP A 84 -7.94 11.76 52.66
C ASP A 84 -8.67 10.45 52.48
N ALA A 85 -9.40 10.27 51.36
CA ALA A 85 -10.13 9.04 51.09
C ALA A 85 -9.22 7.90 50.62
N THR A 86 -8.13 8.22 49.87
CA THR A 86 -7.22 7.24 49.24
C THR A 86 -5.77 7.37 49.73
N GLN A 87 -5.42 8.44 50.43
CA GLN A 87 -4.05 8.72 50.88
C GLN A 87 -3.97 8.82 52.38
N LEU A 88 -2.77 8.63 52.91
CA LEU A 88 -2.47 8.73 54.33
C LEU A 88 -1.04 9.29 54.50
N GLY A 89 -0.87 10.25 55.39
CA GLY A 89 0.45 10.77 55.74
C GLY A 89 1.27 9.74 56.54
N LEU A 90 2.60 9.81 56.41
CA LEU A 90 3.55 8.85 56.99
C LEU A 90 3.39 8.73 58.53
N GLU A 91 3.17 9.84 59.26
CA GLU A 91 2.98 9.80 60.72
C GLU A 91 1.74 9.00 61.12
N ALA A 92 0.63 9.17 60.39
CA ALA A 92 -0.61 8.46 60.64
C ALA A 92 -0.51 6.99 60.24
N ALA A 93 0.26 6.70 59.20
CA ALA A 93 0.55 5.34 58.75
C ALA A 93 1.38 4.57 59.80
N HIS A 94 2.43 5.18 60.32
CA HIS A 94 3.27 4.57 61.35
C HIS A 94 2.53 4.31 62.68
N ALA A 95 1.47 5.07 62.98
CA ALA A 95 0.63 4.83 64.17
C ALA A 95 -0.17 3.52 64.05
N MET A 96 -0.43 3.04 62.79
CA MET A 96 -1.17 1.82 62.51
C MET A 96 -0.25 0.64 62.21
N ASP A 97 0.79 0.85 61.41
CA ASP A 97 1.83 -0.13 61.10
C ASP A 97 3.19 0.57 61.01
N PRO A 98 4.10 0.32 61.98
CA PRO A 98 5.42 0.97 62.05
C PRO A 98 6.36 0.63 60.89
N ASN A 99 6.05 -0.36 60.06
CA ASN A 99 6.90 -0.82 58.97
C ASN A 99 6.53 -0.21 57.58
N LEU A 100 5.51 0.68 57.56
CA LEU A 100 5.08 1.31 56.31
C LEU A 100 6.00 2.47 55.94
N GLU A 101 6.47 2.48 54.69
CA GLU A 101 7.26 3.55 54.09
C GLU A 101 6.40 4.37 53.12
N VAL A 102 6.88 5.56 52.72
CA VAL A 102 6.26 6.35 51.68
C VAL A 102 6.18 5.55 50.38
N GLY A 103 5.01 5.50 49.74
CA GLY A 103 4.70 4.62 48.60
C GLY A 103 4.12 3.24 48.99
N GLY A 104 4.06 2.92 50.31
CA GLY A 104 3.42 1.71 50.82
C GLY A 104 1.90 1.78 50.79
N GLU A 105 1.24 0.63 50.89
CA GLU A 105 -0.22 0.51 50.95
C GLU A 105 -0.67 0.07 52.33
N LEU A 106 -1.54 0.82 52.97
CA LEU A 106 -2.24 0.40 54.18
C LEU A 106 -3.57 -0.23 53.82
N ARG A 107 -3.77 -1.50 54.25
CA ARG A 107 -4.98 -2.27 54.00
C ARG A 107 -5.81 -2.40 55.26
N GLU A 108 -6.96 -1.75 55.27
CA GLU A 108 -7.91 -1.76 56.41
C GLU A 108 -9.07 -2.72 56.08
N PRO A 109 -9.32 -3.76 56.89
CA PRO A 109 -10.40 -4.68 56.64
C PRO A 109 -11.77 -4.03 56.76
N LEU A 110 -12.64 -4.22 55.78
CA LEU A 110 -14.02 -3.79 55.77
C LEU A 110 -14.97 -4.94 56.07
N PRO A 111 -16.12 -4.67 56.72
CA PRO A 111 -17.12 -5.70 56.95
C PRO A 111 -17.63 -6.32 55.64
N PRO A 112 -18.05 -7.60 55.66
CA PRO A 112 -18.59 -8.25 54.48
C PRO A 112 -19.88 -7.55 54.01
N ILE A 113 -20.05 -7.52 52.67
CA ILE A 113 -21.24 -6.94 52.04
C ILE A 113 -22.28 -8.01 51.76
N ASP A 114 -23.53 -7.73 52.19
CA ASP A 114 -24.68 -8.42 51.62
C ASP A 114 -24.94 -7.81 50.22
N LEU A 115 -24.66 -8.62 49.19
CA LEU A 115 -24.86 -8.26 47.79
C LEU A 115 -26.35 -8.27 47.46
N GLY A 116 -27.02 -7.13 47.73
CA GLY A 116 -28.42 -6.95 47.33
C GLY A 116 -28.60 -7.11 45.79
N ARG A 117 -29.87 -7.21 45.32
CA ARG A 117 -30.19 -7.48 43.91
C ARG A 117 -29.51 -6.55 42.90
N VAL A 118 -29.35 -5.26 43.21
CA VAL A 118 -28.73 -4.26 42.34
C VAL A 118 -27.22 -4.51 42.21
N ALA A 119 -26.55 -4.83 43.33
CA ALA A 119 -25.13 -5.14 43.34
C ALA A 119 -24.85 -6.48 42.63
N ALA A 120 -25.74 -7.49 42.80
CA ALA A 120 -25.63 -8.76 42.06
C ALA A 120 -25.79 -8.57 40.54
N GLN A 121 -26.68 -7.68 40.08
CA GLN A 121 -26.84 -7.36 38.67
C GLN A 121 -25.61 -6.63 38.10
N ALA A 122 -25.04 -5.66 38.83
CA ALA A 122 -23.82 -4.97 38.44
C ALA A 122 -22.64 -5.92 38.37
N ALA A 123 -22.50 -6.81 39.36
CA ALA A 123 -21.48 -7.87 39.36
C ALA A 123 -21.62 -8.79 38.14
N LYS A 124 -22.83 -9.25 37.83
CA LYS A 124 -23.08 -10.05 36.62
C LYS A 124 -22.64 -9.32 35.35
N GLN A 125 -22.90 -8.02 35.24
CA GLN A 125 -22.56 -7.23 34.07
C GLN A 125 -21.03 -7.11 33.91
N VAL A 126 -20.28 -6.86 34.99
CA VAL A 126 -18.81 -6.79 34.98
C VAL A 126 -18.21 -8.15 34.61
N ILE A 127 -18.71 -9.25 35.20
CA ILE A 127 -18.26 -10.61 34.89
C ILE A 127 -18.48 -10.89 33.40
N VAL A 128 -19.67 -10.64 32.87
CA VAL A 128 -19.98 -10.87 31.44
C VAL A 128 -19.08 -10.03 30.53
N GLN A 129 -18.76 -8.81 30.93
CA GLN A 129 -17.87 -7.94 30.16
C GLN A 129 -16.44 -8.51 30.13
N ARG A 130 -15.87 -8.88 31.28
CA ARG A 130 -14.52 -9.44 31.38
C ARG A 130 -14.37 -10.78 30.66
N VAL A 131 -15.37 -11.63 30.80
CA VAL A 131 -15.42 -12.90 30.05
C VAL A 131 -15.41 -12.65 28.53
N ARG A 132 -16.18 -11.66 28.07
CA ARG A 132 -16.17 -11.29 26.65
C ARG A 132 -14.81 -10.73 26.22
N GLU A 133 -14.18 -9.90 27.03
CA GLU A 133 -12.85 -9.37 26.75
C GLU A 133 -11.81 -10.51 26.61
N ALA A 134 -11.85 -11.48 27.54
CA ALA A 134 -10.97 -12.65 27.50
C ALA A 134 -11.24 -13.56 26.30
N GLU A 135 -12.52 -13.81 25.96
CA GLU A 135 -12.91 -14.55 24.74
C GLU A 135 -12.35 -13.86 23.48
N ARG A 136 -12.44 -12.54 23.44
CA ARG A 136 -11.95 -11.74 22.29
C ARG A 136 -10.43 -11.77 22.19
N ALA A 137 -9.71 -11.56 23.29
CA ALA A 137 -8.26 -11.67 23.32
C ALA A 137 -7.80 -13.04 22.82
N ARG A 138 -8.47 -14.12 23.26
CA ARG A 138 -8.18 -15.47 22.80
C ARG A 138 -8.48 -15.65 21.30
N GLN A 139 -9.61 -15.12 20.82
CA GLN A 139 -9.93 -15.16 19.39
C GLN A 139 -8.88 -14.44 18.56
N TYR A 140 -8.44 -13.27 19.00
CA TYR A 140 -7.38 -12.52 18.35
C TYR A 140 -6.08 -13.34 18.27
N GLU A 141 -5.62 -13.89 19.39
CA GLU A 141 -4.41 -14.72 19.43
C GLU A 141 -4.50 -15.96 18.52
N GLU A 142 -5.68 -16.59 18.42
CA GLU A 142 -5.87 -17.78 17.57
C GLU A 142 -5.86 -17.45 16.07
N TYR A 143 -6.28 -16.22 15.68
CA TYR A 143 -6.46 -15.86 14.26
C TYR A 143 -5.46 -14.83 13.74
N LYS A 144 -4.68 -14.15 14.59
CA LYS A 144 -3.75 -13.08 14.18
C LYS A 144 -2.75 -13.50 13.10
N ASP A 145 -2.27 -14.73 13.14
CA ASP A 145 -1.27 -15.27 12.22
C ASP A 145 -1.91 -15.99 11.01
N ARG A 146 -3.23 -15.98 10.91
CA ARG A 146 -3.97 -16.68 9.85
C ARG A 146 -4.42 -15.76 8.71
N ASN A 147 -3.82 -14.58 8.59
CA ASN A 147 -4.03 -13.71 7.44
C ASN A 147 -3.66 -14.44 6.14
N GLY A 148 -4.50 -14.28 5.12
CA GLY A 148 -4.34 -14.96 3.85
C GLY A 148 -4.84 -16.42 3.82
N GLU A 149 -5.39 -16.96 4.89
CA GLU A 149 -6.00 -18.29 4.87
C GLU A 149 -7.45 -18.29 4.40
N ILE A 150 -7.85 -19.37 3.70
CA ILE A 150 -9.25 -19.61 3.38
C ILE A 150 -9.90 -20.31 4.57
N VAL A 151 -11.00 -19.73 5.04
CA VAL A 151 -11.83 -20.30 6.10
C VAL A 151 -13.23 -20.63 5.58
N ASN A 152 -13.83 -21.66 6.21
CA ASN A 152 -15.21 -22.04 5.99
C ASN A 152 -16.01 -21.70 7.25
N GLY A 153 -17.13 -21.02 7.08
CA GLY A 153 -18.02 -20.69 8.19
C GLY A 153 -19.49 -20.79 7.82
N LEU A 154 -20.34 -20.60 8.81
CA LEU A 154 -21.78 -20.55 8.65
C LEU A 154 -22.28 -19.12 8.85
N VAL A 155 -23.17 -18.66 7.99
CA VAL A 155 -23.81 -17.36 8.15
C VAL A 155 -24.69 -17.40 9.39
N LYS A 156 -24.39 -16.55 10.35
CA LYS A 156 -25.17 -16.40 11.59
C LYS A 156 -26.30 -15.36 11.45
N ARG A 157 -25.98 -14.24 10.84
CA ARG A 157 -26.92 -13.14 10.58
C ARG A 157 -26.34 -12.17 9.55
N THR A 158 -27.22 -11.37 8.98
CA THR A 158 -26.84 -10.25 8.09
C THR A 158 -27.30 -8.95 8.73
N GLU A 159 -26.38 -7.97 8.85
CA GLU A 159 -26.62 -6.67 9.46
C GLU A 159 -26.13 -5.56 8.53
N TYR A 160 -27.02 -4.67 8.11
CA TYR A 160 -26.69 -3.54 7.22
C TYR A 160 -25.90 -3.93 5.95
N GLY A 161 -26.18 -5.12 5.42
CA GLY A 161 -25.48 -5.66 4.24
C GLY A 161 -24.17 -6.37 4.54
N ASN A 162 -23.66 -6.32 5.77
CA ASN A 162 -22.52 -7.12 6.22
C ASN A 162 -23.02 -8.49 6.69
N VAL A 163 -22.25 -9.53 6.38
CA VAL A 163 -22.57 -10.91 6.76
C VAL A 163 -21.70 -11.31 7.94
N ILE A 164 -22.31 -11.68 9.05
CA ILE A 164 -21.61 -12.22 10.21
C ILE A 164 -21.53 -13.72 10.06
N VAL A 165 -20.32 -14.24 10.05
CA VAL A 165 -19.96 -15.62 9.79
C VAL A 165 -19.42 -16.25 11.07
N ASP A 166 -19.96 -17.40 11.46
CA ASP A 166 -19.48 -18.18 12.57
C ASP A 166 -18.41 -19.17 12.06
N LEU A 167 -17.19 -19.02 12.56
CA LEU A 167 -16.06 -19.91 12.27
C LEU A 167 -15.92 -21.06 13.28
N GLY A 168 -16.88 -21.20 14.21
CA GLY A 168 -16.88 -22.19 15.29
C GLY A 168 -16.17 -21.72 16.56
N ARG A 169 -15.03 -21.05 16.43
CA ARG A 169 -14.25 -20.50 17.56
C ARG A 169 -14.25 -18.98 17.63
N GLY A 170 -14.79 -18.31 16.60
CA GLY A 170 -14.90 -16.87 16.53
C GLY A 170 -15.92 -16.41 15.52
N GLU A 171 -16.41 -15.16 15.68
CA GLU A 171 -17.24 -14.49 14.71
C GLU A 171 -16.36 -13.65 13.78
N ALA A 172 -16.58 -13.80 12.47
CA ALA A 172 -15.96 -13.02 11.44
C ALA A 172 -16.99 -12.16 10.72
N VAL A 173 -16.54 -11.06 10.11
CA VAL A 173 -17.39 -10.20 9.28
C VAL A 173 -16.95 -10.25 7.84
N LEU A 174 -17.87 -10.57 6.95
CA LEU A 174 -17.75 -10.35 5.51
C LEU A 174 -18.51 -9.05 5.19
N ARG A 175 -17.76 -8.00 4.88
CA ARG A 175 -18.32 -6.68 4.58
C ARG A 175 -19.00 -6.70 3.22
N ARG A 176 -19.95 -5.79 3.01
CA ARG A 176 -20.68 -5.67 1.74
C ARG A 176 -19.77 -5.38 0.56
N ASP A 177 -18.77 -4.51 0.74
CA ASP A 177 -17.74 -4.17 -0.25
C ASP A 177 -16.78 -5.32 -0.56
N GLU A 178 -16.64 -6.28 0.37
CA GLU A 178 -15.82 -7.48 0.23
C GLU A 178 -16.63 -8.73 -0.18
N SER A 179 -17.93 -8.57 -0.45
CA SER A 179 -18.82 -9.61 -0.97
C SER A 179 -18.97 -9.49 -2.48
N LEU A 180 -19.20 -10.60 -3.20
CA LEU A 180 -19.43 -10.55 -4.64
C LEU A 180 -20.79 -9.88 -4.94
N PRO A 181 -20.92 -9.09 -6.01
CA PRO A 181 -22.10 -8.27 -6.29
C PRO A 181 -23.43 -9.02 -6.42
N ARG A 182 -23.38 -10.33 -6.69
CA ARG A 182 -24.55 -11.19 -6.90
C ARG A 182 -24.83 -12.17 -5.78
N GLU A 183 -24.04 -12.12 -4.71
CA GLU A 183 -24.21 -13.03 -3.56
C GLU A 183 -25.26 -12.50 -2.60
N ASN A 184 -26.18 -13.39 -2.23
CA ASN A 184 -27.17 -13.14 -1.20
C ASN A 184 -27.13 -14.29 -0.21
N PHE A 185 -26.52 -14.07 0.93
CA PHE A 185 -26.39 -15.04 1.98
C PHE A 185 -27.60 -15.04 2.92
N ARG A 186 -28.06 -16.24 3.28
CA ARG A 186 -29.10 -16.49 4.28
C ARG A 186 -28.51 -17.10 5.53
N ASN A 187 -29.20 -16.96 6.65
CA ASN A 187 -28.78 -17.63 7.89
C ASN A 187 -28.66 -19.14 7.67
N GLY A 188 -27.54 -19.71 8.07
CA GLY A 188 -27.21 -21.12 7.91
C GLY A 188 -26.49 -21.47 6.61
N ASP A 189 -26.33 -20.55 5.67
CA ASP A 189 -25.55 -20.79 4.45
C ASP A 189 -24.07 -20.95 4.80
N ARG A 190 -23.38 -21.78 4.01
CA ARG A 190 -21.94 -21.93 4.10
C ARG A 190 -21.25 -20.85 3.28
N VAL A 191 -20.25 -20.24 3.88
CA VAL A 191 -19.39 -19.24 3.24
C VAL A 191 -17.95 -19.70 3.31
N ARG A 192 -17.28 -19.69 2.15
CA ARG A 192 -15.84 -19.86 2.02
C ARG A 192 -15.25 -18.50 1.69
N ALA A 193 -14.36 -17.98 2.50
CA ALA A 193 -13.77 -16.66 2.33
C ALA A 193 -12.32 -16.62 2.80
N LEU A 194 -11.60 -15.61 2.34
CA LEU A 194 -10.23 -15.31 2.75
C LEU A 194 -10.24 -14.43 4.00
N ILE A 195 -9.45 -14.76 5.01
CA ILE A 195 -9.13 -13.80 6.07
C ILE A 195 -8.14 -12.80 5.49
N TYR A 196 -8.56 -11.55 5.36
CA TYR A 196 -7.66 -10.53 4.84
C TYR A 196 -7.08 -9.63 5.94
N GLU A 197 -7.71 -9.61 7.09
CA GLU A 197 -7.25 -8.82 8.22
C GLU A 197 -7.81 -9.35 9.54
N VAL A 198 -7.02 -9.29 10.59
CA VAL A 198 -7.43 -9.55 11.97
C VAL A 198 -6.99 -8.36 12.82
N ARG A 199 -7.95 -7.71 13.48
CA ARG A 199 -7.70 -6.53 14.32
C ARG A 199 -8.08 -6.80 15.76
N GLU A 200 -7.33 -6.23 16.69
CA GLU A 200 -7.73 -6.19 18.08
C GLU A 200 -8.76 -5.08 18.27
N GLU A 201 -10.03 -5.45 18.26
CA GLU A 201 -11.14 -4.51 18.40
C GLU A 201 -11.82 -4.70 19.76
N THR A 202 -12.18 -3.61 20.42
CA THR A 202 -12.94 -3.67 21.69
C THR A 202 -14.41 -3.99 21.47
N ARG A 203 -14.97 -3.71 20.29
CA ARG A 203 -16.37 -3.96 19.92
C ARG A 203 -16.47 -4.43 18.47
N GLY A 204 -17.42 -5.34 18.19
CA GLY A 204 -17.66 -5.87 16.84
C GLY A 204 -16.85 -7.13 16.54
N ALA A 205 -16.78 -7.55 15.29
CA ALA A 205 -15.96 -8.68 14.85
C ALA A 205 -14.50 -8.26 14.70
N GLN A 206 -13.58 -9.15 15.03
CA GLN A 206 -12.13 -8.93 14.93
C GLN A 206 -11.54 -9.53 13.66
N ILE A 207 -12.22 -10.49 13.06
CA ILE A 207 -11.78 -11.23 11.88
C ILE A 207 -12.54 -10.69 10.67
N PHE A 208 -11.81 -10.20 9.68
CA PHE A 208 -12.37 -9.63 8.46
C PHE A 208 -12.16 -10.58 7.29
N LEU A 209 -13.26 -10.88 6.61
CA LEU A 209 -13.31 -11.81 5.47
C LEU A 209 -13.50 -11.06 4.15
N SER A 210 -12.89 -11.59 3.10
CA SER A 210 -13.07 -11.12 1.73
C SER A 210 -13.37 -12.26 0.76
N ARG A 211 -14.23 -11.94 -0.23
CA ARG A 211 -14.47 -12.76 -1.42
C ARG A 211 -14.11 -12.03 -2.72
N THR A 212 -13.72 -10.76 -2.62
CA THR A 212 -13.36 -9.92 -3.78
C THR A 212 -11.88 -9.95 -4.10
N ARG A 213 -11.01 -10.21 -3.13
CA ARG A 213 -9.57 -10.14 -3.29
C ARG A 213 -9.01 -11.21 -4.22
N ALA A 214 -7.95 -10.86 -4.95
CA ALA A 214 -7.26 -11.73 -5.90
C ALA A 214 -6.66 -12.97 -5.23
N GLU A 215 -6.16 -12.81 -4.01
CA GLU A 215 -5.55 -13.88 -3.22
C GLU A 215 -6.52 -15.03 -2.93
N LEU A 216 -7.82 -14.74 -2.79
CA LEU A 216 -8.83 -15.79 -2.64
C LEU A 216 -8.81 -16.73 -3.85
N MET A 217 -8.82 -16.16 -5.06
CA MET A 217 -8.81 -16.95 -6.30
C MET A 217 -7.51 -17.76 -6.43
N ALA A 218 -6.35 -17.15 -6.15
CA ALA A 218 -5.07 -17.85 -6.18
C ALA A 218 -5.04 -19.04 -5.21
N LYS A 219 -5.57 -18.86 -4.00
CA LYS A 219 -5.68 -19.95 -2.99
C LYS A 219 -6.69 -21.03 -3.40
N LEU A 220 -7.80 -20.66 -4.05
CA LEU A 220 -8.75 -21.66 -4.59
C LEU A 220 -8.09 -22.51 -5.69
N PHE A 221 -7.36 -21.88 -6.62
CA PHE A 221 -6.59 -22.63 -7.61
C PHE A 221 -5.55 -23.57 -6.99
N ARG A 222 -4.85 -23.11 -5.95
CA ARG A 222 -3.90 -23.96 -5.23
C ARG A 222 -4.56 -25.18 -4.55
N GLN A 223 -5.84 -25.07 -4.16
CA GLN A 223 -6.59 -26.20 -3.60
C GLN A 223 -7.10 -27.18 -4.67
N GLU A 224 -7.49 -26.66 -5.86
CA GLU A 224 -8.08 -27.47 -6.93
C GLU A 224 -7.04 -28.05 -7.92
N VAL A 225 -5.83 -27.46 -7.98
CA VAL A 225 -4.76 -27.81 -8.93
C VAL A 225 -3.55 -28.31 -8.14
N PRO A 226 -3.32 -29.66 -8.07
CA PRO A 226 -2.20 -30.24 -7.35
C PRO A 226 -0.84 -29.71 -7.81
N GLU A 227 -0.69 -29.47 -9.11
CA GLU A 227 0.56 -28.97 -9.72
C GLU A 227 0.92 -27.56 -9.23
N ILE A 228 -0.06 -26.75 -8.83
CA ILE A 228 0.18 -25.44 -8.18
C ILE A 228 0.52 -25.66 -6.69
N TYR A 229 -0.13 -26.63 -6.04
CA TYR A 229 0.17 -26.94 -4.65
C TYR A 229 1.61 -27.44 -4.48
N ASP A 230 2.07 -28.29 -5.39
CA ASP A 230 3.41 -28.88 -5.42
C ASP A 230 4.50 -27.90 -5.93
N GLY A 231 4.11 -26.70 -6.40
CA GLY A 231 5.05 -25.68 -6.89
C GLY A 231 5.60 -25.93 -8.29
N ILE A 232 5.04 -26.89 -9.04
CA ILE A 232 5.40 -27.14 -10.44
C ILE A 232 4.87 -26.03 -11.33
N ILE A 233 3.65 -25.57 -11.06
CA ILE A 233 3.03 -24.43 -11.73
C ILE A 233 2.96 -23.25 -10.74
N GLU A 234 3.37 -22.09 -11.21
CA GLU A 234 3.31 -20.84 -10.46
C GLU A 234 2.27 -19.90 -11.06
N ILE A 235 1.51 -19.24 -10.20
CA ILE A 235 0.68 -18.11 -10.56
C ILE A 235 1.55 -16.85 -10.51
N LYS A 236 1.88 -16.28 -11.66
CA LYS A 236 2.75 -15.08 -11.77
C LYS A 236 1.98 -13.78 -11.59
N ALA A 237 0.76 -13.71 -12.12
CA ALA A 237 -0.09 -12.53 -12.02
C ALA A 237 -1.57 -12.91 -12.01
N LEU A 238 -2.39 -12.06 -11.42
CA LEU A 238 -3.83 -12.23 -11.37
C LEU A 238 -4.53 -10.87 -11.40
N ALA A 239 -5.40 -10.67 -12.37
CA ALA A 239 -6.27 -9.51 -12.50
C ALA A 239 -7.72 -9.94 -12.37
N ARG A 240 -8.51 -9.26 -11.55
CA ARG A 240 -9.86 -9.68 -11.20
C ARG A 240 -10.85 -8.53 -11.20
N ASP A 241 -12.01 -8.79 -11.79
CA ASP A 241 -13.22 -7.98 -11.69
C ASP A 241 -14.27 -8.82 -10.96
N PRO A 242 -14.38 -8.68 -9.62
CA PRO A 242 -15.07 -9.62 -8.75
C PRO A 242 -16.53 -9.87 -9.19
N GLY A 243 -16.90 -11.16 -9.29
CA GLY A 243 -18.23 -11.59 -9.71
C GLY A 243 -18.53 -11.43 -11.21
N SER A 244 -17.56 -11.00 -12.03
CA SER A 244 -17.70 -10.82 -13.47
C SER A 244 -16.68 -11.65 -14.24
N ARG A 245 -15.41 -11.27 -14.21
CA ARG A 245 -14.34 -11.94 -14.96
C ARG A 245 -12.99 -11.76 -14.27
N ALA A 246 -12.12 -12.74 -14.45
CA ALA A 246 -10.74 -12.67 -14.01
C ALA A 246 -9.79 -13.25 -15.07
N LYS A 247 -8.55 -12.80 -15.05
CA LYS A 247 -7.45 -13.34 -15.84
C LYS A 247 -6.35 -13.80 -14.87
N ILE A 248 -5.83 -15.00 -15.10
CA ILE A 248 -4.76 -15.59 -14.29
C ILE A 248 -3.61 -16.00 -15.20
N ALA A 249 -2.42 -15.50 -14.92
CA ALA A 249 -1.20 -15.84 -15.65
C ALA A 249 -0.43 -16.93 -14.91
N VAL A 250 -0.19 -18.04 -15.58
CA VAL A 250 0.46 -19.23 -15.03
C VAL A 250 1.72 -19.58 -15.81
N LEU A 251 2.73 -20.01 -15.08
CA LEU A 251 4.00 -20.49 -15.61
C LEU A 251 4.26 -21.90 -15.09
N SER A 252 4.72 -22.81 -15.95
CA SER A 252 5.25 -24.11 -15.52
C SER A 252 6.77 -24.03 -15.38
N ASN A 253 7.28 -24.52 -14.25
CA ASN A 253 8.71 -24.72 -14.02
C ASN A 253 9.22 -26.02 -14.70
N ASP A 254 8.31 -26.90 -15.13
CA ASP A 254 8.59 -28.11 -15.91
C ASP A 254 8.08 -27.95 -17.33
N SER A 255 8.99 -27.94 -18.29
CA SER A 255 8.67 -27.77 -19.72
C SER A 255 7.80 -28.89 -20.32
N SER A 256 7.68 -30.03 -19.63
CA SER A 256 6.85 -31.15 -20.07
C SER A 256 5.37 -30.97 -19.71
N ILE A 257 5.03 -30.01 -18.86
CA ILE A 257 3.69 -29.78 -18.34
C ILE A 257 3.10 -28.50 -18.94
N ASP A 258 1.96 -28.64 -19.63
CA ASP A 258 1.17 -27.49 -20.07
C ASP A 258 0.48 -26.83 -18.86
N PRO A 259 0.87 -25.60 -18.48
CA PRO A 259 0.32 -24.94 -17.31
C PRO A 259 -1.17 -24.58 -17.46
N VAL A 260 -1.59 -24.25 -18.67
CA VAL A 260 -2.99 -23.88 -18.96
C VAL A 260 -3.88 -25.12 -18.88
N GLY A 261 -3.47 -26.20 -19.56
CA GLY A 261 -4.20 -27.47 -19.55
C GLY A 261 -4.34 -28.08 -18.15
N ALA A 262 -3.28 -28.02 -17.33
CA ALA A 262 -3.30 -28.50 -15.95
C ALA A 262 -4.28 -27.71 -15.06
N CYS A 263 -4.30 -26.39 -15.20
CA CYS A 263 -5.23 -25.53 -14.45
C CYS A 263 -6.69 -25.67 -14.91
N VAL A 264 -6.93 -25.88 -16.20
CA VAL A 264 -8.26 -26.15 -16.76
C VAL A 264 -8.78 -27.50 -16.28
N GLY A 265 -7.91 -28.51 -16.32
CA GLY A 265 -8.23 -29.89 -15.97
C GLY A 265 -9.10 -30.61 -17.02
N MET A 266 -9.37 -31.88 -16.79
CA MET A 266 -10.16 -32.70 -17.73
C MET A 266 -11.54 -32.08 -17.99
N ARG A 267 -11.82 -31.70 -19.24
CA ARG A 267 -13.09 -31.06 -19.65
C ARG A 267 -13.43 -29.79 -18.82
N GLY A 268 -12.44 -29.11 -18.32
CA GLY A 268 -12.62 -27.88 -17.53
C GLY A 268 -13.08 -28.11 -16.08
N SER A 269 -12.97 -29.32 -15.54
CA SER A 269 -13.51 -29.66 -14.22
C SER A 269 -12.89 -28.84 -13.08
N ARG A 270 -11.57 -28.57 -13.13
CA ARG A 270 -10.87 -27.82 -12.10
C ARG A 270 -11.22 -26.34 -12.12
N VAL A 271 -11.15 -25.71 -13.29
CA VAL A 271 -11.54 -24.30 -13.44
C VAL A 271 -13.02 -24.10 -13.10
N GLN A 272 -13.90 -25.07 -13.48
CA GLN A 272 -15.32 -24.99 -13.20
C GLN A 272 -15.62 -25.08 -11.70
N ALA A 273 -14.83 -25.82 -10.92
CA ALA A 273 -14.96 -25.85 -9.46
C ALA A 273 -14.71 -24.46 -8.86
N VAL A 274 -13.67 -23.74 -9.32
CA VAL A 274 -13.38 -22.37 -8.87
C VAL A 274 -14.47 -21.40 -9.35
N VAL A 275 -14.91 -21.51 -10.62
CA VAL A 275 -16.00 -20.68 -11.18
C VAL A 275 -17.28 -20.84 -10.37
N ASN A 276 -17.64 -22.08 -9.99
CA ASN A 276 -18.84 -22.34 -9.18
C ASN A 276 -18.73 -21.76 -7.77
N GLU A 277 -17.55 -21.85 -7.14
CA GLU A 277 -17.30 -21.24 -5.83
C GLU A 277 -17.47 -19.70 -5.88
N LEU A 278 -17.05 -19.07 -6.98
CA LEU A 278 -17.11 -17.63 -7.20
C LEU A 278 -18.39 -17.17 -7.94
N GLN A 279 -19.49 -17.94 -7.84
CA GLN A 279 -20.82 -17.61 -8.35
C GLN A 279 -20.87 -17.34 -9.87
N GLY A 280 -20.10 -18.07 -10.63
CA GLY A 280 -20.09 -17.99 -12.10
C GLY A 280 -19.17 -16.90 -12.66
N GLU A 281 -18.21 -16.42 -11.90
CA GLU A 281 -17.14 -15.53 -12.37
C GLU A 281 -16.34 -16.23 -13.46
N LYS A 282 -16.24 -15.61 -14.65
CA LYS A 282 -15.50 -16.18 -15.77
C LYS A 282 -14.00 -16.06 -15.52
N ILE A 283 -13.26 -17.14 -15.79
CA ILE A 283 -11.82 -17.19 -15.55
C ILE A 283 -11.11 -17.52 -16.84
N ASP A 284 -10.23 -16.63 -17.29
CA ASP A 284 -9.33 -16.83 -18.41
C ASP A 284 -7.95 -17.21 -17.85
N ILE A 285 -7.46 -18.40 -18.24
CA ILE A 285 -6.15 -18.89 -17.83
C ILE A 285 -5.19 -18.63 -18.99
N ILE A 286 -4.09 -17.93 -18.71
CA ILE A 286 -3.17 -17.37 -19.66
C ILE A 286 -1.77 -17.88 -19.35
N GLN A 287 -1.05 -18.30 -20.38
CA GLN A 287 0.35 -18.65 -20.23
C GLN A 287 1.18 -17.37 -20.03
N TRP A 288 1.90 -17.29 -18.92
CA TRP A 288 2.83 -16.20 -18.66
C TRP A 288 4.07 -16.31 -19.57
N ASN A 289 4.60 -15.21 -20.04
CA ASN A 289 5.83 -15.13 -20.80
C ASN A 289 6.72 -14.00 -20.27
N PRO A 290 8.05 -14.16 -20.18
CA PRO A 290 8.96 -13.08 -19.81
C PRO A 290 9.02 -11.95 -20.84
N ASP A 291 8.75 -12.25 -22.12
CA ASP A 291 8.61 -11.24 -23.17
C ASP A 291 7.26 -10.51 -23.04
N PRO A 292 7.29 -9.18 -22.79
CA PRO A 292 6.08 -8.39 -22.58
C PRO A 292 5.13 -8.44 -23.78
N ALA A 293 5.64 -8.40 -25.02
CA ALA A 293 4.83 -8.43 -26.23
C ALA A 293 4.03 -9.73 -26.32
N THR A 294 4.70 -10.86 -26.18
CA THR A 294 4.05 -12.18 -26.18
C THR A 294 3.06 -12.33 -25.02
N PHE A 295 3.40 -11.81 -23.83
CA PHE A 295 2.52 -11.90 -22.68
C PHE A 295 1.23 -11.09 -22.88
N ILE A 296 1.33 -9.90 -23.48
CA ILE A 296 0.16 -9.06 -23.78
C ILE A 296 -0.73 -9.69 -24.85
N VAL A 297 -0.15 -10.26 -25.91
CA VAL A 297 -0.90 -11.00 -26.91
C VAL A 297 -1.71 -12.12 -26.25
N ASN A 298 -1.08 -12.91 -25.38
CA ASN A 298 -1.76 -13.95 -24.62
C ASN A 298 -2.84 -13.37 -23.67
N ALA A 299 -2.56 -12.21 -23.06
CA ALA A 299 -3.48 -11.57 -22.12
C ALA A 299 -4.73 -10.99 -22.78
N LEU A 300 -4.67 -10.59 -24.05
CA LEU A 300 -5.81 -10.09 -24.83
C LEU A 300 -6.71 -11.20 -25.38
N ALA A 301 -6.26 -12.46 -25.29
CA ALA A 301 -7.11 -13.57 -25.71
C ALA A 301 -8.55 -13.45 -25.14
N PRO A 302 -9.59 -13.79 -25.93
CA PRO A 302 -9.58 -14.53 -27.21
C PRO A 302 -9.46 -13.66 -28.47
N ALA A 303 -9.12 -12.35 -28.35
CA ALA A 303 -8.91 -11.52 -29.54
C ALA A 303 -7.57 -11.87 -30.22
N GLU A 304 -7.58 -11.84 -31.52
CA GLU A 304 -6.38 -12.01 -32.33
C GLU A 304 -5.66 -10.66 -32.47
N VAL A 305 -4.34 -10.68 -32.33
CA VAL A 305 -3.47 -9.50 -32.43
C VAL A 305 -2.58 -9.62 -33.63
N THR A 306 -2.55 -8.60 -34.48
CA THR A 306 -1.73 -8.59 -35.71
C THR A 306 -0.33 -8.06 -35.42
N LYS A 307 -0.22 -6.99 -34.65
CA LYS A 307 1.04 -6.29 -34.37
C LYS A 307 1.05 -5.70 -32.98
N VAL A 308 2.22 -5.66 -32.37
CA VAL A 308 2.48 -5.01 -31.08
C VAL A 308 3.67 -4.08 -31.23
N VAL A 309 3.55 -2.86 -30.72
CA VAL A 309 4.63 -1.88 -30.63
C VAL A 309 4.82 -1.53 -29.16
N LEU A 310 6.05 -1.74 -28.66
CA LEU A 310 6.40 -1.47 -27.28
C LEU A 310 7.05 -0.09 -27.16
N ASP A 311 6.62 0.66 -26.16
CA ASP A 311 7.31 1.83 -25.63
C ASP A 311 7.73 1.50 -24.19
N GLU A 312 9.01 1.15 -24.01
CA GLU A 312 9.54 0.75 -22.70
C GLU A 312 9.68 1.95 -21.76
N ASP A 313 9.96 3.13 -22.30
CA ASP A 313 10.18 4.34 -21.52
C ASP A 313 8.90 4.81 -20.82
N GLN A 314 7.77 4.74 -21.55
CA GLN A 314 6.46 5.09 -21.02
C GLN A 314 5.69 3.91 -20.40
N ARG A 315 6.21 2.68 -20.51
CA ARG A 315 5.49 1.44 -20.19
C ARG A 315 4.15 1.32 -20.90
N ARG A 316 4.11 1.78 -22.13
CA ARG A 316 2.93 1.82 -22.99
C ARG A 316 3.09 0.85 -24.14
N ILE A 317 2.00 0.21 -24.52
CA ILE A 317 2.01 -0.73 -25.63
C ILE A 317 0.83 -0.45 -26.55
N GLU A 318 1.15 -0.24 -27.82
CA GLU A 318 0.17 -0.15 -28.88
C GLU A 318 -0.07 -1.54 -29.50
N VAL A 319 -1.33 -1.94 -29.54
CA VAL A 319 -1.76 -3.23 -30.05
C VAL A 319 -2.66 -3.02 -31.25
N VAL A 320 -2.25 -3.55 -32.41
CA VAL A 320 -3.03 -3.50 -33.65
C VAL A 320 -3.79 -4.81 -33.81
N VAL A 321 -5.10 -4.69 -34.00
CA VAL A 321 -6.00 -5.82 -34.17
C VAL A 321 -6.77 -5.70 -35.48
N PRO A 322 -7.23 -6.82 -36.08
CA PRO A 322 -8.17 -6.76 -37.20
C PRO A 322 -9.45 -6.00 -36.82
N ASP A 323 -10.08 -5.31 -37.77
CA ASP A 323 -11.25 -4.45 -37.52
C ASP A 323 -12.42 -5.21 -36.85
N ASP A 324 -12.62 -6.48 -37.21
CA ASP A 324 -13.65 -7.35 -36.64
C ASP A 324 -13.34 -7.79 -35.20
N GLN A 325 -12.07 -7.75 -34.77
CA GLN A 325 -11.61 -8.15 -33.44
C GLN A 325 -11.58 -6.99 -32.39
N LEU A 326 -11.68 -5.74 -32.82
CA LEU A 326 -11.59 -4.56 -31.94
C LEU A 326 -12.55 -4.67 -30.75
N SER A 327 -13.83 -4.98 -31.01
CA SER A 327 -14.83 -5.08 -29.94
C SER A 327 -14.53 -6.22 -28.96
N LEU A 328 -13.87 -7.27 -29.41
CA LEU A 328 -13.47 -8.42 -28.59
C LEU A 328 -12.23 -8.09 -27.76
N ALA A 329 -11.24 -7.42 -28.35
CA ALA A 329 -10.02 -6.98 -27.71
C ALA A 329 -10.31 -5.98 -26.59
N ILE A 330 -11.13 -4.98 -26.83
CA ILE A 330 -11.58 -4.02 -25.81
C ILE A 330 -12.49 -4.71 -24.78
N GLY A 331 -13.40 -5.54 -25.24
CA GLY A 331 -14.40 -6.20 -24.43
C GLY A 331 -15.52 -5.26 -23.96
N ARG A 332 -16.52 -5.82 -23.29
CA ARG A 332 -17.66 -5.06 -22.79
C ARG A 332 -17.22 -4.00 -21.78
N ARG A 333 -17.43 -2.72 -22.08
CA ARG A 333 -17.01 -1.56 -21.25
C ARG A 333 -15.51 -1.53 -20.94
N GLY A 334 -14.68 -1.97 -21.88
CA GLY A 334 -13.23 -2.01 -21.69
C GLY A 334 -12.74 -3.08 -20.72
N GLN A 335 -13.57 -4.06 -20.36
CA GLN A 335 -13.24 -5.07 -19.35
C GLN A 335 -12.03 -5.92 -19.74
N ASN A 336 -11.92 -6.33 -21.02
CA ASN A 336 -10.84 -7.21 -21.44
C ASN A 336 -9.49 -6.49 -21.44
N VAL A 337 -9.42 -5.28 -22.02
CA VAL A 337 -8.20 -4.47 -22.03
C VAL A 337 -7.78 -4.07 -20.62
N ARG A 338 -8.73 -3.62 -19.77
CA ARG A 338 -8.42 -3.26 -18.37
C ARG A 338 -7.87 -4.43 -17.56
N LEU A 339 -8.44 -5.63 -17.73
CA LEU A 339 -7.92 -6.82 -17.06
C LEU A 339 -6.55 -7.22 -17.61
N ALA A 340 -6.31 -7.07 -18.92
CA ALA A 340 -5.01 -7.33 -19.52
C ALA A 340 -3.95 -6.32 -19.04
N SER A 341 -4.28 -5.04 -18.99
CA SER A 341 -3.42 -3.98 -18.45
C SER A 341 -3.08 -4.22 -16.98
N ASN A 342 -4.08 -4.50 -16.12
CA ASN A 342 -3.84 -4.82 -14.70
C ASN A 342 -3.04 -6.12 -14.51
N LEU A 343 -3.15 -7.10 -15.43
CA LEU A 343 -2.42 -8.36 -15.35
C LEU A 343 -0.95 -8.20 -15.70
N THR A 344 -0.67 -7.38 -16.73
CA THR A 344 0.66 -7.19 -17.30
C THR A 344 1.44 -6.04 -16.66
N GLY A 345 0.72 -5.05 -16.11
CA GLY A 345 1.31 -3.81 -15.58
C GLY A 345 1.70 -2.79 -16.64
N TRP A 346 1.21 -2.97 -17.88
CA TRP A 346 1.43 -2.08 -19.02
C TRP A 346 0.15 -1.34 -19.38
N GLU A 347 0.27 -0.10 -19.81
CA GLU A 347 -0.82 0.62 -20.45
C GLU A 347 -1.01 0.11 -21.88
N ILE A 348 -2.23 -0.32 -22.22
CA ILE A 348 -2.52 -0.98 -23.49
C ILE A 348 -3.47 -0.12 -24.31
N ASP A 349 -2.98 0.39 -25.44
CA ASP A 349 -3.78 1.06 -26.46
C ASP A 349 -4.11 0.12 -27.60
N ILE A 350 -5.39 0.04 -27.92
CA ILE A 350 -5.85 -0.85 -28.97
C ILE A 350 -6.37 -0.03 -30.15
N MET A 351 -5.84 -0.31 -31.32
CA MET A 351 -6.27 0.29 -32.58
C MET A 351 -6.51 -0.79 -33.64
N THR A 352 -7.28 -0.45 -34.67
CA THR A 352 -7.49 -1.35 -35.82
C THR A 352 -6.38 -1.17 -36.85
N GLU A 353 -6.24 -2.18 -37.73
CA GLU A 353 -5.34 -2.10 -38.91
C GLU A 353 -5.68 -0.90 -39.80
N GLY A 354 -6.99 -0.57 -39.93
CA GLY A 354 -7.45 0.60 -40.64
C GLY A 354 -6.97 1.90 -40.02
N GLN A 355 -7.15 2.04 -38.71
CA GLN A 355 -6.71 3.23 -37.95
C GLN A 355 -5.18 3.39 -37.97
N GLU A 356 -4.44 2.30 -37.84
CA GLU A 356 -2.97 2.32 -37.91
C GLU A 356 -2.49 2.73 -39.31
N SER A 357 -3.15 2.19 -40.37
CA SER A 357 -2.86 2.59 -41.74
C SER A 357 -3.18 4.07 -42.00
N GLU A 358 -4.33 4.57 -41.56
CA GLU A 358 -4.69 5.98 -41.67
C GLU A 358 -3.69 6.88 -40.94
N ARG A 359 -3.29 6.52 -39.70
CA ARG A 359 -2.28 7.24 -38.93
C ARG A 359 -0.95 7.30 -39.66
N ARG A 360 -0.46 6.19 -40.20
CA ARG A 360 0.78 6.16 -40.98
C ARG A 360 0.73 7.03 -42.23
N VAL A 361 -0.40 6.98 -42.95
CA VAL A 361 -0.60 7.82 -44.16
C VAL A 361 -0.56 9.30 -43.76
N GLU A 362 -1.18 9.67 -42.63
CA GLU A 362 -1.21 11.03 -42.17
C GLU A 362 0.17 11.49 -41.63
N GLU A 363 0.87 10.64 -40.89
CA GLU A 363 2.26 10.88 -40.44
C GLU A 363 3.19 11.06 -41.64
N PHE A 364 3.07 10.16 -42.64
CA PHE A 364 3.83 10.25 -43.88
C PHE A 364 3.54 11.57 -44.63
N ARG A 365 2.25 11.92 -44.74
CA ARG A 365 1.83 13.15 -45.39
C ARG A 365 2.36 14.41 -44.67
N THR A 366 2.26 14.41 -43.35
CA THR A 366 2.71 15.54 -42.51
C THR A 366 4.23 15.69 -42.57
N ALA A 367 4.99 14.60 -42.46
CA ALA A 367 6.44 14.60 -42.55
C ALA A 367 6.90 15.04 -43.96
N SER A 368 6.29 14.50 -45.02
CA SER A 368 6.60 14.89 -46.40
C SER A 368 6.30 16.36 -46.65
N GLN A 369 5.15 16.87 -46.17
CA GLN A 369 4.77 18.26 -46.30
C GLN A 369 5.76 19.21 -45.57
N ALA A 370 6.22 18.79 -44.37
CA ALA A 370 7.23 19.55 -43.63
C ALA A 370 8.55 19.65 -44.40
N PHE A 371 8.99 18.58 -45.07
CA PHE A 371 10.19 18.64 -45.91
C PHE A 371 9.99 19.55 -47.15
N ILE A 372 8.83 19.48 -47.81
CA ILE A 372 8.51 20.34 -48.94
C ILE A 372 8.54 21.82 -48.54
N ASP A 373 7.85 22.16 -47.45
CA ASP A 373 7.68 23.54 -47.00
C ASP A 373 8.98 24.17 -46.46
N HIS A 374 9.81 23.38 -45.78
CA HIS A 374 10.98 23.90 -45.07
C HIS A 374 12.32 23.66 -45.78
N LEU A 375 12.46 22.53 -46.50
CA LEU A 375 13.66 22.28 -47.30
C LEU A 375 13.54 22.77 -48.74
N ASN A 376 12.33 23.18 -49.16
CA ASN A 376 12.02 23.60 -50.52
C ASN A 376 12.46 22.55 -51.55
N VAL A 377 12.02 21.34 -51.31
CA VAL A 377 12.24 20.15 -52.19
C VAL A 377 10.96 19.75 -52.91
N ASP A 378 11.09 18.96 -53.95
CA ASP A 378 9.92 18.40 -54.64
C ASP A 378 9.33 17.22 -53.89
N ASP A 379 8.11 16.81 -54.26
CA ASP A 379 7.37 15.71 -53.64
C ASP A 379 8.17 14.39 -53.65
N VAL A 380 8.98 14.14 -54.71
CA VAL A 380 9.73 12.91 -54.86
C VAL A 380 10.84 12.80 -53.84
N ILE A 381 11.58 13.89 -53.63
CA ILE A 381 12.66 13.96 -52.63
C ILE A 381 12.08 13.85 -51.21
N ALA A 382 10.99 14.59 -50.94
CA ALA A 382 10.33 14.51 -49.64
C ALA A 382 9.81 13.12 -49.31
N HIS A 383 9.14 12.44 -50.24
CA HIS A 383 8.65 11.09 -50.08
C HIS A 383 9.79 10.08 -49.88
N LEU A 384 10.92 10.28 -50.60
CA LEU A 384 12.08 9.39 -50.44
C LEU A 384 12.71 9.52 -49.05
N LEU A 385 12.87 10.75 -48.56
CA LEU A 385 13.37 10.98 -47.18
C LEU A 385 12.52 10.30 -46.15
N VAL A 386 11.17 10.42 -46.24
CA VAL A 386 10.27 9.75 -45.27
C VAL A 386 10.32 8.24 -45.41
N THR A 387 10.44 7.70 -46.65
CA THR A 387 10.54 6.25 -46.90
C THR A 387 11.82 5.66 -46.31
N GLU A 388 12.93 6.42 -46.33
CA GLU A 388 14.22 6.01 -45.76
C GLU A 388 14.28 6.21 -44.23
N GLY A 389 13.18 6.68 -43.59
CA GLY A 389 13.02 6.73 -42.15
C GLY A 389 13.32 8.08 -41.52
N PHE A 390 13.52 9.14 -42.29
CA PHE A 390 13.66 10.49 -41.75
C PHE A 390 12.28 11.04 -41.36
N ALA A 391 12.03 11.12 -40.05
CA ALA A 391 10.73 11.55 -39.54
C ALA A 391 10.59 13.08 -39.41
N ASN A 392 11.70 13.81 -39.26
CA ASN A 392 11.73 15.25 -39.00
C ASN A 392 12.97 15.93 -39.59
N LEU A 393 12.96 17.26 -39.54
CA LEU A 393 14.06 18.11 -40.08
C LEU A 393 15.35 17.95 -39.29
N GLU A 394 15.25 17.70 -37.97
CA GLU A 394 16.37 17.46 -37.09
C GLU A 394 17.15 16.21 -37.52
N ALA A 395 16.45 15.11 -37.85
CA ALA A 395 17.09 13.90 -38.35
C ALA A 395 17.92 14.16 -39.60
N VAL A 396 17.40 14.97 -40.54
CA VAL A 396 18.14 15.36 -41.77
C VAL A 396 19.32 16.29 -41.49
N ALA A 397 19.18 17.21 -40.52
CA ALA A 397 20.20 18.22 -40.19
C ALA A 397 21.44 17.60 -39.50
N PHE A 398 21.26 16.55 -38.70
CA PHE A 398 22.32 15.98 -37.86
C PHE A 398 22.92 14.68 -38.40
N VAL A 399 22.28 14.05 -39.39
CA VAL A 399 22.80 12.82 -40.00
C VAL A 399 24.10 13.09 -40.78
N PRO A 400 25.06 12.13 -40.87
CA PRO A 400 26.23 12.25 -41.75
C PRO A 400 25.83 12.37 -43.24
N VAL A 401 26.58 13.20 -44.01
CA VAL A 401 26.28 13.39 -45.45
C VAL A 401 26.41 12.10 -46.25
N GLU A 402 27.32 11.25 -45.84
CA GLU A 402 27.55 9.91 -46.44
C GLU A 402 26.30 9.03 -46.34
N GLU A 403 25.55 9.14 -45.24
CA GLU A 403 24.32 8.36 -45.02
C GLU A 403 23.19 8.86 -45.90
N LEU A 404 22.98 10.19 -45.94
CA LEU A 404 22.05 10.81 -46.90
C LEU A 404 22.41 10.51 -48.36
N GLY A 405 23.71 10.50 -48.69
CA GLY A 405 24.21 10.19 -50.01
C GLY A 405 24.11 8.72 -50.38
N SER A 406 23.83 7.81 -49.44
CA SER A 406 23.59 6.40 -49.69
C SER A 406 22.16 6.11 -50.18
N ILE A 407 21.26 7.07 -50.05
CA ILE A 407 19.88 6.96 -50.50
C ILE A 407 19.84 6.89 -52.03
N GLU A 408 19.07 5.92 -52.56
CA GLU A 408 18.95 5.72 -54.01
C GLU A 408 18.36 6.96 -54.69
N GLY A 409 19.13 7.61 -55.56
CA GLY A 409 18.75 8.85 -56.25
C GLY A 409 19.34 10.14 -55.64
N PHE A 410 20.09 10.06 -54.53
CA PHE A 410 20.82 11.21 -53.97
C PHE A 410 22.30 11.14 -54.37
N ASP A 411 22.87 12.28 -54.68
CA ASP A 411 24.31 12.42 -54.79
C ASP A 411 24.87 13.21 -53.58
N GLU A 412 26.17 13.16 -53.38
CA GLU A 412 26.83 13.79 -52.24
C GLU A 412 26.60 15.30 -52.20
N THR A 413 26.39 15.96 -53.36
CA THR A 413 26.10 17.39 -53.48
C THR A 413 24.70 17.69 -53.02
N LEU A 414 23.70 16.90 -53.43
CA LEU A 414 22.32 17.04 -52.98
C LEU A 414 22.16 16.75 -51.48
N ALA A 415 22.81 15.67 -51.01
CA ALA A 415 22.83 15.33 -49.57
C ALA A 415 23.41 16.47 -48.70
N GLY A 416 24.52 17.07 -49.17
CA GLY A 416 25.14 18.23 -48.49
C GLY A 416 24.23 19.47 -48.50
N GLU A 417 23.54 19.72 -49.64
CA GLU A 417 22.61 20.87 -49.74
C GLU A 417 21.36 20.66 -48.87
N LEU A 418 20.76 19.48 -48.83
CA LEU A 418 19.61 19.18 -47.98
C LEU A 418 19.94 19.34 -46.50
N ARG A 419 21.07 18.82 -46.06
CA ARG A 419 21.56 18.97 -44.69
C ARG A 419 21.77 20.44 -44.33
N GLN A 420 22.43 21.23 -45.23
CA GLN A 420 22.65 22.63 -44.99
C GLN A 420 21.33 23.43 -44.91
N ARG A 421 20.36 23.15 -45.78
CA ARG A 421 19.03 23.76 -45.73
C ARG A 421 18.31 23.44 -44.42
N ALA A 422 18.33 22.17 -43.97
CA ALA A 422 17.76 21.74 -42.69
C ALA A 422 18.41 22.47 -41.52
N GLN A 423 19.74 22.54 -41.48
CA GLN A 423 20.46 23.29 -40.43
C GLN A 423 20.13 24.79 -40.46
N THR A 424 20.07 25.43 -41.64
CA THR A 424 19.71 26.84 -41.76
C THR A 424 18.30 27.10 -41.26
N TYR A 425 17.34 26.24 -41.62
CA TYR A 425 15.97 26.36 -41.15
C TYR A 425 15.85 26.22 -39.64
N LEU A 426 16.55 25.24 -39.02
CA LEU A 426 16.54 25.06 -37.59
C LEU A 426 17.09 26.29 -36.84
N VAL A 427 18.19 26.87 -37.35
CA VAL A 427 18.75 28.13 -36.79
C VAL A 427 17.75 29.28 -36.91
N GLU A 428 17.15 29.48 -38.11
CA GLU A 428 16.14 30.52 -38.30
C GLU A 428 14.89 30.34 -37.45
N ARG A 429 14.46 29.06 -37.24
CA ARG A 429 13.35 28.70 -36.36
C ARG A 429 13.67 29.07 -34.90
N ASP A 430 14.84 28.69 -34.43
CA ASP A 430 15.28 28.93 -33.07
C ASP A 430 15.50 30.43 -32.79
N GLU A 431 15.99 31.17 -33.79
CA GLU A 431 16.07 32.65 -33.70
C GLU A 431 14.68 33.29 -33.60
N LYS A 432 13.70 32.82 -34.40
CA LYS A 432 12.31 33.31 -34.33
C LYS A 432 11.67 32.99 -33.00
N LEU A 433 11.80 31.74 -32.52
CA LEU A 433 11.29 31.34 -31.21
C LEU A 433 11.95 32.13 -30.07
N THR A 434 13.25 32.39 -30.17
CA THR A 434 13.96 33.22 -29.19
C THR A 434 13.47 34.68 -29.22
N ALA A 435 13.18 35.25 -30.40
CA ALA A 435 12.59 36.57 -30.52
C ALA A 435 11.18 36.62 -29.93
N GLU A 436 10.33 35.62 -30.23
CA GLU A 436 8.98 35.51 -29.70
C GLU A 436 9.00 35.33 -28.17
N ARG A 437 9.89 34.49 -27.63
CA ARG A 437 10.13 34.34 -26.19
C ARG A 437 10.39 35.69 -25.52
N ARG A 438 11.28 36.53 -26.14
CA ARG A 438 11.61 37.86 -25.62
C ARG A 438 10.44 38.83 -25.71
N GLU A 439 9.64 38.79 -26.79
CA GLU A 439 8.41 39.58 -26.92
C GLU A 439 7.39 39.24 -25.84
N LEU A 440 7.26 37.96 -25.49
CA LEU A 440 6.40 37.50 -24.40
C LEU A 440 6.94 37.87 -23.01
N GLY A 441 8.20 38.31 -22.93
CA GLY A 441 8.84 38.78 -21.71
C GLY A 441 9.37 37.65 -20.83
N VAL A 442 9.67 36.46 -21.40
CA VAL A 442 10.33 35.37 -20.68
C VAL A 442 11.81 35.70 -20.51
N HIS A 443 12.30 35.65 -19.29
CA HIS A 443 13.66 36.05 -18.93
C HIS A 443 14.71 35.09 -19.49
N ASP A 444 15.93 35.63 -19.74
CA ASP A 444 17.04 34.83 -20.26
C ASP A 444 17.52 33.74 -19.25
N ASP A 445 17.25 33.93 -17.95
CA ASP A 445 17.58 32.94 -16.91
C ASP A 445 16.81 31.62 -17.08
N VAL A 446 15.57 31.70 -17.58
CA VAL A 446 14.76 30.49 -17.91
C VAL A 446 15.38 29.75 -19.09
N ALA A 447 16.02 30.44 -20.02
CA ALA A 447 16.69 29.85 -21.18
C ALA A 447 17.98 29.06 -20.80
N GLY A 448 18.50 29.25 -19.61
CA GLY A 448 19.67 28.53 -19.09
C GLY A 448 19.35 27.14 -18.49
N ILE A 449 18.08 26.80 -18.40
CA ILE A 449 17.68 25.50 -17.81
C ILE A 449 17.78 24.39 -18.87
N GLU A 450 18.56 23.37 -18.56
CA GLU A 450 18.67 22.17 -19.39
C GLU A 450 17.30 21.45 -19.48
N GLY A 451 16.96 20.97 -20.66
CA GLY A 451 15.70 20.27 -20.93
C GLY A 451 14.54 21.15 -21.42
N LEU A 452 14.67 22.48 -21.41
CA LEU A 452 13.68 23.40 -22.01
C LEU A 452 14.06 23.78 -23.43
N SER A 453 13.26 23.35 -24.41
CA SER A 453 13.41 23.78 -25.80
C SER A 453 12.94 25.25 -26.00
N PRO A 454 13.42 25.97 -27.04
CA PRO A 454 12.91 27.30 -27.36
C PRO A 454 11.38 27.34 -27.56
N SER A 455 10.80 26.27 -28.10
CA SER A 455 9.35 26.13 -28.27
C SER A 455 8.63 26.06 -26.92
N ASN A 456 9.15 25.26 -25.97
CA ASN A 456 8.57 25.12 -24.64
C ASN A 456 8.58 26.43 -23.87
N MET A 457 9.66 27.25 -24.04
CA MET A 457 9.75 28.57 -23.42
C MET A 457 8.70 29.56 -23.98
N VAL A 458 8.38 29.48 -25.27
CA VAL A 458 7.31 30.30 -25.88
C VAL A 458 5.95 29.87 -25.32
N MET A 459 5.69 28.57 -25.20
CA MET A 459 4.44 28.05 -24.60
C MET A 459 4.29 28.49 -23.14
N LEU A 460 5.35 28.43 -22.35
CA LEU A 460 5.38 28.94 -20.98
C LEU A 460 5.08 30.44 -20.92
N GLY A 461 5.72 31.23 -21.80
CA GLY A 461 5.49 32.69 -21.91
C GLY A 461 4.04 33.03 -22.24
N GLN A 462 3.41 32.29 -23.16
CA GLN A 462 2.00 32.46 -23.54
C GLN A 462 1.05 32.18 -22.36
N LYS A 463 1.43 31.29 -21.44
CA LYS A 463 0.70 30.98 -20.20
C LYS A 463 1.03 31.94 -19.05
N GLY A 464 1.96 32.89 -19.27
CA GLY A 464 2.31 33.90 -18.28
C GLY A 464 3.46 33.53 -17.35
N ILE A 465 4.13 32.40 -17.57
CA ILE A 465 5.31 31.94 -16.84
C ILE A 465 6.53 32.59 -17.49
N LYS A 466 7.16 33.55 -16.80
CA LYS A 466 8.17 34.43 -17.39
C LYS A 466 9.50 34.42 -16.65
N SER A 467 9.50 34.07 -15.37
CA SER A 467 10.68 34.06 -14.51
C SER A 467 11.00 32.66 -14.01
N LEU A 468 12.21 32.51 -13.46
CA LEU A 468 12.60 31.27 -12.77
C LEU A 468 11.67 30.95 -11.57
N ASP A 469 11.23 32.01 -10.86
CA ASP A 469 10.31 31.84 -9.73
C ASP A 469 8.95 31.31 -10.19
N ASP A 470 8.40 31.84 -11.30
CA ASP A 470 7.13 31.35 -11.86
C ASP A 470 7.23 29.86 -12.26
N LEU A 471 8.38 29.46 -12.83
CA LEU A 471 8.63 28.09 -13.23
C LEU A 471 8.86 27.17 -12.01
N ALA A 472 9.57 27.69 -11.01
CA ALA A 472 9.85 26.97 -9.76
C ALA A 472 8.58 26.71 -8.91
N ASP A 473 7.56 27.57 -9.04
CA ASP A 473 6.28 27.44 -8.35
C ASP A 473 5.36 26.37 -8.96
N LEU A 474 5.62 25.92 -10.21
CA LEU A 474 4.81 24.91 -10.87
C LEU A 474 4.97 23.52 -10.24
N ALA A 475 3.91 22.74 -10.34
CA ALA A 475 3.97 21.29 -10.17
C ALA A 475 4.38 20.60 -11.49
N SER A 476 4.97 19.41 -11.42
CA SER A 476 5.39 18.65 -12.62
C SER A 476 4.22 18.37 -13.58
N ASP A 477 3.04 18.10 -13.04
CA ASP A 477 1.83 17.85 -13.84
C ASP A 477 1.37 19.11 -14.57
N GLU A 478 1.47 20.29 -13.94
CA GLU A 478 1.15 21.57 -14.55
C GLU A 478 2.13 21.95 -15.67
N LEU A 479 3.43 21.70 -15.46
CA LEU A 479 4.45 21.92 -16.50
C LEU A 479 4.18 21.02 -17.72
N ARG A 480 3.85 19.75 -17.50
CA ARG A 480 3.52 18.79 -18.56
C ARG A 480 2.22 19.15 -19.31
N GLU A 481 1.22 19.68 -18.61
CA GLU A 481 -0.02 20.16 -19.25
C GLU A 481 0.25 21.37 -20.18
N ILE A 482 1.20 22.24 -19.84
CA ILE A 482 1.55 23.43 -20.63
C ILE A 482 2.39 23.06 -21.84
N VAL A 483 3.40 22.21 -21.67
CA VAL A 483 4.37 21.84 -22.72
C VAL A 483 3.81 20.74 -23.63
N GLY A 484 2.96 19.88 -23.08
CA GLY A 484 2.42 18.70 -23.74
C GLY A 484 2.82 17.43 -22.99
N GLU A 485 1.82 16.61 -22.64
CA GLU A 485 2.05 15.37 -21.85
C GLU A 485 2.98 14.37 -22.54
N ASN A 486 3.07 14.42 -23.87
CA ASN A 486 3.91 13.53 -24.68
C ASN A 486 5.32 14.10 -24.96
N GLU A 487 5.55 15.39 -24.73
CA GLU A 487 6.85 16.03 -25.01
C GLU A 487 7.79 16.02 -23.80
N LEU A 488 7.27 15.85 -22.60
CA LEU A 488 8.05 15.89 -21.37
C LEU A 488 7.66 14.75 -20.43
N SER A 489 8.64 13.94 -20.02
CA SER A 489 8.41 12.91 -19.01
C SER A 489 8.19 13.54 -17.62
N THR A 490 7.59 12.79 -16.69
CA THR A 490 7.41 13.27 -15.30
C THR A 490 8.76 13.52 -14.62
N ASP A 491 9.76 12.71 -14.93
CA ASP A 491 11.10 12.82 -14.35
C ASP A 491 11.85 14.03 -14.90
N ASP A 492 11.75 14.30 -16.21
CA ASP A 492 12.33 15.50 -16.83
C ASP A 492 11.64 16.77 -16.32
N ALA A 493 10.30 16.76 -16.20
CA ALA A 493 9.56 17.88 -15.63
C ALA A 493 10.01 18.20 -14.20
N ASN A 494 10.21 17.16 -13.37
CA ASN A 494 10.75 17.31 -12.03
C ASN A 494 12.19 17.87 -12.05
N ALA A 495 13.04 17.38 -12.96
CA ALA A 495 14.42 17.86 -13.09
C ALA A 495 14.47 19.33 -13.47
N ILE A 496 13.64 19.78 -14.43
CA ILE A 496 13.50 21.17 -14.86
C ILE A 496 13.05 22.06 -13.68
N ILE A 497 12.01 21.66 -12.95
CA ILE A 497 11.50 22.42 -11.81
C ILE A 497 12.53 22.47 -10.68
N MET A 498 13.24 21.38 -10.41
CA MET A 498 14.30 21.36 -9.40
C MET A 498 15.49 22.23 -9.80
N SER A 499 15.85 22.27 -11.09
CA SER A 499 16.86 23.19 -11.63
C SER A 499 16.41 24.65 -11.47
N ALA A 500 15.14 24.95 -11.75
CA ALA A 500 14.56 26.27 -11.52
C ALA A 500 14.57 26.67 -10.04
N ARG A 501 14.37 25.74 -9.12
CA ARG A 501 14.41 25.97 -7.65
C ARG A 501 15.82 26.11 -7.09
N ALA A 502 16.85 25.71 -7.82
CA ALA A 502 18.25 25.74 -7.34
C ALA A 502 18.67 27.14 -6.89
N HIS A 503 18.20 28.21 -7.55
CA HIS A 503 18.51 29.59 -7.18
C HIS A 503 17.93 30.01 -5.81
N TRP A 504 16.91 29.32 -5.27
CA TRP A 504 16.39 29.58 -3.93
C TRP A 504 17.35 29.12 -2.82
N PHE A 505 18.23 28.16 -3.14
CA PHE A 505 19.19 27.59 -2.21
C PHE A 505 20.60 28.19 -2.35
N ASP A 506 20.85 28.95 -3.44
CA ASP A 506 22.15 29.53 -3.77
C ASP A 506 22.36 30.93 -3.16
N ASN A 507 21.51 31.34 -2.20
CA ASN A 507 21.68 32.55 -1.42
C ASN A 507 22.82 32.44 -0.39
N SER A 508 24.07 32.37 -0.85
CA SER A 508 25.24 32.79 -0.08
C SER A 508 25.27 34.32 -0.12
N PRO A 509 25.37 35.01 1.03
CA PRO A 509 25.38 36.46 1.04
C PRO A 509 26.75 36.98 0.57
N GLU A 510 26.94 37.24 -0.72
CA GLU A 510 28.07 38.03 -1.23
C GLU A 510 27.64 39.47 -1.44
N GLU A 511 28.26 40.32 -0.60
CA GLU A 511 28.56 41.74 -0.77
C GLU A 511 27.42 42.68 -1.18
N ARG A 512 26.63 43.11 -0.19
CA ARG A 512 26.02 44.43 -0.27
C ARG A 512 27.01 45.49 0.20
N ASP A 513 27.50 46.27 -0.71
CA ASP A 513 28.28 47.49 -0.57
C ASP A 513 27.73 48.35 0.59
N VAL A 514 28.55 48.55 1.62
CA VAL A 514 28.21 49.33 2.83
C VAL A 514 28.48 50.81 2.49
N GLY A 515 27.45 51.49 1.98
CA GLY A 515 27.37 52.93 2.06
C GLY A 515 26.89 53.37 3.44
N GLN A 516 27.78 53.98 4.19
CA GLN A 516 27.63 54.82 5.39
C GLN A 516 26.21 55.09 5.90
N ILE A 517 25.88 54.56 7.10
CA ILE A 517 24.97 55.25 8.04
C ILE A 517 25.54 55.16 9.48
N ASP A 518 25.50 56.32 10.13
CA ASP A 518 26.08 56.73 11.36
C ASP A 518 25.78 55.86 12.61
N ALA A 519 26.75 55.85 13.48
CA ALA A 519 26.70 55.35 14.86
C ALA A 519 25.70 56.13 15.71
N ASN A 520 24.77 55.41 16.32
CA ASN A 520 24.33 55.56 17.72
C ASN A 520 23.09 54.71 18.02
N ASN A 521 23.23 53.63 18.67
CA ASN A 521 22.60 53.37 19.97
C ASN A 521 22.98 51.98 20.53
N THR A 522 23.32 52.03 21.76
CA THR A 522 23.86 50.97 22.60
C THR A 522 22.82 49.97 23.11
N ALA A 523 23.31 48.77 23.33
CA ALA A 523 22.95 47.80 24.39
C ALA A 523 21.76 46.85 24.20
N GLY A 524 22.09 45.56 24.18
CA GLY A 524 21.13 44.49 24.36
C GLY A 524 21.69 43.13 23.96
N THR A 525 22.69 42.63 24.71
CA THR A 525 23.17 41.25 24.61
C THR A 525 22.11 40.27 25.12
N ALA A 526 21.64 39.38 24.27
CA ALA A 526 20.98 38.16 24.70
C ALA A 526 21.63 36.98 23.99
N SER A 527 22.02 36.01 24.79
CA SER A 527 22.84 34.86 24.43
C SER A 527 22.11 33.79 23.63
N VAL A 528 22.89 33.07 22.84
CA VAL A 528 22.48 32.05 21.86
C VAL A 528 21.94 30.74 22.46
N ASP A 529 21.63 30.68 23.77
CA ASP A 529 21.24 29.44 24.45
C ASP A 529 19.74 29.24 24.68
N GLU A 530 18.86 30.14 24.25
CA GLU A 530 17.40 30.07 24.55
C GLU A 530 16.49 29.57 23.39
N VAL A 531 17.02 29.07 22.32
CA VAL A 531 16.23 28.57 21.13
C VAL A 531 16.20 27.03 21.03
N ARG A 532 16.67 26.31 22.06
CA ARG A 532 16.79 24.84 21.97
C ARG A 532 15.73 24.01 22.72
N GLU A 533 14.71 24.63 23.29
CA GLU A 533 13.74 23.93 24.16
C GLU A 533 12.28 23.85 23.69
N ASN A 534 11.98 24.07 22.41
CA ASN A 534 10.59 23.89 21.94
C ASN A 534 10.50 23.18 20.59
N LEU A 535 11.00 21.94 20.53
CA LEU A 535 10.66 20.99 19.44
C LEU A 535 10.07 19.72 20.06
N THR A 536 8.80 19.48 19.75
CA THR A 536 8.02 18.35 20.22
C THR A 536 8.46 17.03 19.56
N GLU A 537 8.24 15.92 20.26
CA GLU A 537 8.71 14.56 19.94
C GLU A 537 8.22 13.96 18.61
N SER A 538 7.41 14.67 17.81
CA SER A 538 6.93 14.14 16.51
C SER A 538 7.90 14.33 15.33
N ASP A 539 8.96 15.15 15.48
CA ASP A 539 9.89 15.43 14.37
C ASP A 539 11.17 14.59 14.37
N LYS A 540 11.29 13.63 15.28
CA LYS A 540 12.48 12.75 15.39
C LYS A 540 12.42 11.47 14.56
N SER A 541 11.31 11.15 13.90
CA SER A 541 11.17 9.87 13.16
C SER A 541 11.50 9.92 11.67
N ILE A 542 11.80 11.10 11.12
CA ILE A 542 12.06 11.26 9.66
C ILE A 542 13.56 11.41 9.33
N ALA A 543 14.44 11.55 10.31
CA ALA A 543 15.86 11.84 10.07
C ALA A 543 16.83 10.63 10.13
N VAL A 544 16.36 9.38 10.22
CA VAL A 544 17.23 8.19 10.38
C VAL A 544 17.27 7.27 9.16
N SER A 545 16.68 7.66 8.03
CA SER A 545 16.61 6.79 6.82
C SER A 545 17.53 7.18 5.65
N VAL A 546 18.45 8.13 5.79
CA VAL A 546 19.24 8.63 4.63
C VAL A 546 20.77 8.66 4.87
N ILE A 547 21.33 7.92 5.81
CA ILE A 547 22.82 7.79 5.87
C ILE A 547 23.19 6.35 6.22
N GLY A 548 23.63 5.59 5.22
CA GLY A 548 24.19 4.25 5.44
C GLY A 548 24.44 3.47 4.15
N GLY A 549 25.22 3.99 3.25
CA GLY A 549 25.81 3.25 2.16
C GLY A 549 27.18 3.81 1.88
N ASP A 550 28.21 3.11 2.34
CA ASP A 550 29.52 3.11 1.68
C ASP A 550 30.41 2.01 2.25
N ASP A 551 30.98 1.28 1.29
CA ASP A 551 32.26 0.56 1.30
C ASP A 551 32.49 -0.59 2.29
N VAL A 552 32.68 -1.77 1.73
CA VAL A 552 34.00 -2.46 1.75
C VAL A 552 34.10 -3.53 0.65
N ASN A 553 35.01 -3.26 -0.24
CA ASN A 553 35.74 -4.08 -1.17
C ASN A 553 36.55 -5.18 -0.45
N SER A 554 36.45 -6.44 -0.90
CA SER A 554 37.58 -7.38 -0.90
C SER A 554 37.23 -8.70 -1.62
N ASP A 555 37.80 -8.87 -2.77
CA ASP A 555 38.19 -10.05 -3.53
C ASP A 555 39.45 -10.66 -2.85
N PRO A 556 40.00 -11.81 -3.28
CA PRO A 556 39.48 -13.10 -3.77
C PRO A 556 40.13 -14.32 -3.05
N SER A 557 39.68 -15.51 -3.36
CA SER A 557 40.60 -16.68 -3.53
C SER A 557 39.83 -17.94 -4.00
N GLU A 558 40.13 -18.37 -5.21
CA GLU A 558 40.12 -19.79 -5.57
C GLU A 558 41.08 -20.59 -4.66
N PRO A 559 40.85 -21.88 -4.46
CA PRO A 559 41.70 -22.82 -5.19
C PRO A 559 41.02 -24.11 -5.69
N GLU A 560 41.49 -24.50 -6.87
CA GLU A 560 42.14 -25.79 -7.23
C GLU A 560 41.30 -27.08 -7.24
N ALA A 561 41.45 -27.67 -8.37
CA ALA A 561 41.12 -28.98 -8.86
C ALA A 561 41.64 -30.16 -7.97
N GLY A 562 40.89 -31.22 -8.01
CA GLY A 562 41.29 -32.55 -7.56
C GLY A 562 40.57 -33.63 -8.37
N ASP A 563 41.33 -34.20 -9.28
CA ASP A 563 41.05 -35.42 -10.04
C ASP A 563 40.74 -36.63 -9.14
N ALA A 564 39.91 -37.53 -9.62
CA ALA A 564 40.16 -38.96 -9.75
C ALA A 564 38.84 -39.71 -10.02
N ASP A 565 38.72 -40.24 -11.20
CA ASP A 565 38.81 -41.67 -11.59
C ASP A 565 37.86 -42.65 -10.87
N GLY A 566 37.16 -43.37 -11.69
CA GLY A 566 36.79 -44.73 -11.33
C GLY A 566 35.44 -45.25 -11.83
N ALA A 567 35.45 -45.70 -13.08
CA ALA A 567 34.99 -47.02 -13.56
C ALA A 567 33.57 -47.56 -13.17
N ASN A 568 32.76 -47.72 -14.17
CA ASN A 568 32.34 -49.05 -14.71
C ASN A 568 31.25 -49.83 -13.96
N ASP A 569 30.28 -50.15 -14.68
CA ASP A 569 29.64 -51.41 -15.05
C ASP A 569 28.11 -51.42 -14.95
N THR A 570 27.51 -51.44 -16.16
CA THR A 570 26.69 -52.47 -16.82
C THR A 570 25.47 -53.10 -16.08
N VAL A 571 24.42 -53.18 -16.89
CA VAL A 571 23.41 -54.27 -17.05
C VAL A 571 22.24 -54.25 -16.06
N GLU A 572 21.05 -53.97 -16.45
CA GLU A 572 19.96 -54.58 -17.23
C GLU A 572 18.80 -53.63 -17.46
#